data_88150ffe643e72098e02d0992061cb6b
#
_entry.id   88150ffe643e72098e02d0992061cb6b
#
_cell.length_a   1.000
_cell.length_b   1.000
_cell.length_c   1.000
_cell.angle_alpha   90.00
_cell.angle_beta   90.00
_cell.angle_gamma   90.00
#
_symmetry.space_group_name_H-M   'P 1'
#
loop_
_entity.id
_entity.type
_entity.pdbx_description
1 polymer ?
#
loop_
_entity_poly.entity_id
_entity_poly.type
_entity_poly.pdbx_seq_one_letter_code
_entity_poly.pdbx_strand_id
1 'polypeptide(L)'
;DVAEEILVEGCCDFIGVARGHLADPEWCNKAQAEKAQTIRKCIGCLSCFQEIESQRHVKCAVNPKLGREREFENPKYNGQGRTVVVVGGGPAGIEAALLLDSRGFHVVLFDPAKRLGGTLNIADKGVGKEKITRLVDGLIAQVSASDIELRMGEEATVEKVKALSPCGIFVACGAIASMPPIPGIDGKNVVTAE
;
A
#
# COMPACT_ATOMS: atom_id res chain seq x y z
N ASP A 1 16.62 12.39 -7.27
CA ASP A 1 16.56 12.30 -5.80
C ASP A 1 17.97 12.18 -5.21
N VAL A 2 18.12 12.03 -3.89
CA VAL A 2 19.41 12.08 -3.17
C VAL A 2 20.50 11.18 -3.78
N ALA A 3 20.16 9.99 -4.27
CA ALA A 3 21.14 9.09 -4.88
C ALA A 3 21.70 9.67 -6.18
N GLU A 4 20.84 10.23 -7.00
CA GLU A 4 21.20 10.86 -8.27
C GLU A 4 22.00 12.13 -8.05
N GLU A 5 21.59 12.97 -7.09
CA GLU A 5 22.29 14.20 -6.70
C GLU A 5 23.74 13.88 -6.28
N ILE A 6 23.94 12.89 -5.40
CA ILE A 6 25.28 12.49 -4.92
C ILE A 6 26.16 11.98 -6.07
N LEU A 7 25.60 11.24 -7.04
CA LEU A 7 26.35 10.77 -8.22
C LEU A 7 26.71 11.93 -9.17
N VAL A 8 25.76 12.84 -9.43
CA VAL A 8 25.97 14.02 -10.31
C VAL A 8 27.00 14.96 -9.69
N GLU A 9 26.99 15.13 -8.38
CA GLU A 9 27.99 15.95 -7.66
C GLU A 9 29.38 15.30 -7.61
N GLY A 10 29.52 14.05 -8.07
CA GLY A 10 30.79 13.32 -8.05
C GLY A 10 31.28 12.96 -6.63
N CYS A 11 30.38 12.95 -5.66
CA CYS A 11 30.73 12.61 -4.27
C CYS A 11 31.08 11.14 -4.09
N CYS A 12 30.59 10.26 -4.99
CA CYS A 12 30.92 8.85 -5.04
C CYS A 12 30.63 8.24 -6.42
N ASP A 13 31.19 7.05 -6.68
CA ASP A 13 30.98 6.34 -7.94
C ASP A 13 29.81 5.34 -7.86
N PHE A 14 29.42 4.95 -6.67
CA PHE A 14 28.39 3.92 -6.42
C PHE A 14 27.49 4.31 -5.24
N ILE A 15 26.23 3.91 -5.34
CA ILE A 15 25.24 4.09 -4.27
C ILE A 15 24.81 2.73 -3.72
N GLY A 16 24.98 2.54 -2.40
CA GLY A 16 24.48 1.36 -1.68
C GLY A 16 23.09 1.61 -1.11
N VAL A 17 22.10 0.79 -1.50
CA VAL A 17 20.72 0.87 -1.00
C VAL A 17 20.35 -0.45 -0.34
N ALA A 18 20.34 -0.51 1.01
CA ALA A 18 20.04 -1.75 1.73
C ALA A 18 18.51 -1.94 1.93
N ARG A 19 17.93 -1.27 2.93
CA ARG A 19 16.50 -1.44 3.27
C ARG A 19 15.55 -0.96 2.18
N GLY A 20 16.02 -0.11 1.26
CA GLY A 20 15.25 0.27 0.07
C GLY A 20 14.95 -0.94 -0.81
N HIS A 21 15.93 -1.81 -1.04
CA HIS A 21 15.73 -3.06 -1.81
C HIS A 21 14.88 -4.10 -1.06
N LEU A 22 14.92 -4.14 0.27
CA LEU A 22 13.99 -4.97 1.03
C LEU A 22 12.53 -4.50 0.86
N ALA A 23 12.33 -3.18 0.76
CA ALA A 23 11.01 -2.60 0.55
C ALA A 23 10.54 -2.74 -0.91
N ASP A 24 11.44 -2.62 -1.86
CA ASP A 24 11.18 -2.75 -3.30
C ASP A 24 12.36 -3.38 -4.02
N PRO A 25 12.33 -4.68 -4.34
CA PRO A 25 13.41 -5.34 -5.08
C PRO A 25 13.60 -4.78 -6.50
N GLU A 26 12.55 -4.17 -7.09
CA GLU A 26 12.59 -3.54 -8.40
C GLU A 26 13.09 -2.09 -8.39
N TRP A 27 13.67 -1.64 -7.28
CA TRP A 27 14.09 -0.25 -7.07
C TRP A 27 14.96 0.26 -8.24
N CYS A 28 16.02 -0.46 -8.58
CA CYS A 28 16.92 -0.09 -9.69
C CYS A 28 16.22 -0.10 -11.05
N ASN A 29 15.43 -1.15 -11.32
CA ASN A 29 14.70 -1.29 -12.58
C ASN A 29 13.70 -0.15 -12.78
N LYS A 30 12.99 0.22 -11.71
CA LYS A 30 12.04 1.35 -11.72
C LYS A 30 12.75 2.69 -11.89
N ALA A 31 13.90 2.88 -11.23
CA ALA A 31 14.69 4.09 -11.40
C ALA A 31 15.20 4.23 -12.84
N GLN A 32 15.76 3.15 -13.42
CA GLN A 32 16.23 3.11 -14.80
C GLN A 32 15.11 3.34 -15.82
N ALA A 33 13.89 2.89 -15.53
CA ALA A 33 12.72 3.07 -16.38
C ALA A 33 12.01 4.41 -16.17
N GLU A 34 12.61 5.36 -15.45
CA GLU A 34 12.02 6.68 -15.10
C GLU A 34 10.70 6.60 -14.31
N LYS A 35 10.49 5.47 -13.60
CA LYS A 35 9.30 5.20 -12.77
C LYS A 35 9.57 5.35 -11.28
N ALA A 36 10.47 6.25 -10.89
CA ALA A 36 10.92 6.45 -9.51
C ALA A 36 9.75 6.73 -8.53
N GLN A 37 8.64 7.34 -9.00
CA GLN A 37 7.44 7.60 -8.22
C GLN A 37 6.71 6.31 -7.80
N THR A 38 6.89 5.20 -8.51
CA THR A 38 6.28 3.89 -8.19
C THR A 38 7.14 3.05 -7.26
N ILE A 39 8.33 3.51 -6.90
CA ILE A 39 9.22 2.81 -5.96
C ILE A 39 8.58 2.79 -4.57
N ARG A 40 8.44 1.60 -4.01
CA ARG A 40 7.94 1.39 -2.64
C ARG A 40 9.03 1.74 -1.63
N LYS A 41 8.93 2.92 -1.04
CA LYS A 41 9.97 3.46 -0.17
C LYS A 41 9.94 2.85 1.23
N CYS A 42 11.13 2.53 1.77
CA CYS A 42 11.28 2.07 3.15
C CYS A 42 10.83 3.17 4.13
N ILE A 43 9.92 2.84 5.05
CA ILE A 43 9.42 3.75 6.08
C ILE A 43 10.28 3.79 7.36
N GLY A 44 11.34 2.98 7.43
CA GLY A 44 12.23 2.96 8.58
C GLY A 44 11.63 2.36 9.85
N CYS A 45 10.61 1.51 9.74
CA CYS A 45 9.89 0.90 10.88
C CYS A 45 10.71 -0.16 11.64
N LEU A 46 11.85 -0.60 11.11
CA LEU A 46 12.74 -1.63 11.66
C LEU A 46 12.12 -3.02 11.88
N SER A 47 10.90 -3.29 11.37
CA SER A 47 10.29 -4.63 11.48
C SER A 47 11.19 -5.73 10.91
N CYS A 48 11.87 -5.48 9.78
CA CYS A 48 12.83 -6.43 9.22
C CYS A 48 13.99 -6.72 10.16
N PHE A 49 14.49 -5.71 10.86
CA PHE A 49 15.59 -5.85 11.81
C PHE A 49 15.16 -6.65 13.05
N GLN A 50 13.98 -6.37 13.59
CA GLN A 50 13.39 -7.11 14.71
C GLN A 50 13.22 -8.60 14.40
N GLU A 51 12.80 -8.96 13.18
CA GLU A 51 12.68 -10.36 12.77
C GLU A 51 14.06 -11.04 12.74
N ILE A 52 15.09 -10.35 12.20
CA ILE A 52 16.48 -10.87 12.17
C ILE A 52 17.03 -11.08 13.58
N GLU A 53 16.89 -10.09 14.46
CA GLU A 53 17.34 -10.21 15.86
C GLU A 53 16.62 -11.34 16.62
N SER A 54 15.37 -11.58 16.27
CA SER A 54 14.57 -12.67 16.84
C SER A 54 14.82 -14.02 16.16
N GLN A 55 15.83 -14.12 15.27
CA GLN A 55 16.16 -15.33 14.51
C GLN A 55 14.95 -15.91 13.72
N ARG A 56 14.08 -15.04 13.24
CA ARG A 56 12.92 -15.39 12.42
C ARG A 56 13.16 -15.03 10.96
N HIS A 57 12.30 -15.51 10.07
CA HIS A 57 12.31 -15.11 8.67
C HIS A 57 12.08 -13.61 8.53
N VAL A 58 12.92 -12.95 7.75
CA VAL A 58 12.83 -11.53 7.50
C VAL A 58 11.47 -11.17 6.87
N LYS A 59 10.87 -10.10 7.35
CA LYS A 59 9.62 -9.53 6.83
C LYS A 59 9.76 -8.02 6.66
N CYS A 60 8.98 -7.45 5.76
CA CYS A 60 8.92 -6.02 5.59
C CYS A 60 7.47 -5.53 5.75
N ALA A 61 7.27 -4.45 6.50
CA ALA A 61 5.94 -3.88 6.72
C ALA A 61 5.31 -3.33 5.43
N VAL A 62 6.14 -3.00 4.43
CA VAL A 62 5.67 -2.41 3.16
C VAL A 62 5.88 -3.32 1.95
N ASN A 63 6.53 -4.47 2.11
CA ASN A 63 6.70 -5.46 1.05
C ASN A 63 6.25 -6.84 1.54
N PRO A 64 5.03 -7.27 1.20
CA PRO A 64 4.50 -8.55 1.67
C PRO A 64 5.18 -9.77 1.07
N LYS A 65 6.01 -9.58 0.02
CA LYS A 65 6.73 -10.67 -0.67
C LYS A 65 8.08 -10.99 -0.03
N LEU A 66 8.65 -10.07 0.77
CA LEU A 66 9.96 -10.27 1.39
C LEU A 66 9.97 -11.50 2.29
N GLY A 67 10.94 -12.40 2.06
CA GLY A 67 11.09 -13.69 2.74
C GLY A 67 10.11 -14.76 2.26
N ARG A 68 9.32 -14.46 1.23
CA ARG A 68 8.32 -15.35 0.60
C ARG A 68 8.44 -15.36 -0.92
N GLU A 69 9.60 -15.00 -1.46
CA GLU A 69 9.82 -14.77 -2.88
C GLU A 69 9.42 -15.99 -3.74
N ARG A 70 9.69 -17.20 -3.25
CA ARG A 70 9.32 -18.45 -3.94
C ARG A 70 7.81 -18.62 -4.16
N GLU A 71 6.99 -18.07 -3.25
CA GLU A 71 5.52 -18.13 -3.39
C GLU A 71 5.02 -17.22 -4.51
N PHE A 72 5.79 -16.18 -4.85
CA PHE A 72 5.47 -15.17 -5.84
C PHE A 72 6.32 -15.24 -7.12
N GLU A 73 7.26 -16.20 -7.21
CA GLU A 73 8.21 -16.35 -8.33
C GLU A 73 7.49 -16.61 -9.66
N ASN A 74 6.40 -17.36 -9.61
CA ASN A 74 5.59 -17.68 -10.78
C ASN A 74 4.19 -17.10 -10.63
N PRO A 75 3.97 -15.81 -10.93
CA PRO A 75 2.65 -15.21 -10.83
C PRO A 75 1.69 -15.91 -11.79
N LYS A 76 0.59 -16.46 -11.26
CA LYS A 76 -0.44 -17.10 -12.06
C LYS A 76 -1.25 -16.04 -12.79
N TYR A 77 -1.04 -15.89 -14.09
CA TYR A 77 -1.89 -15.04 -14.93
C TYR A 77 -3.22 -15.77 -15.23
N ASN A 78 -4.11 -15.76 -14.26
CA ASN A 78 -5.36 -16.55 -14.29
C ASN A 78 -6.64 -15.68 -14.18
N GLY A 79 -6.51 -14.37 -14.29
CA GLY A 79 -7.63 -13.43 -14.22
C GLY A 79 -8.55 -13.53 -15.45
N GLN A 80 -7.97 -13.65 -16.65
CA GLN A 80 -8.70 -13.73 -17.91
C GLN A 80 -9.72 -12.58 -18.10
N GLY A 81 -9.40 -11.39 -17.59
CA GLY A 81 -10.31 -10.23 -17.64
C GLY A 81 -11.55 -10.34 -16.77
N ARG A 82 -11.70 -11.38 -15.93
CA ARG A 82 -12.85 -11.51 -15.04
C ARG A 82 -12.85 -10.40 -14.00
N THR A 83 -14.02 -9.86 -13.71
CA THR A 83 -14.17 -8.79 -12.74
C THR A 83 -14.01 -9.26 -11.31
N VAL A 84 -13.20 -8.55 -10.53
CA VAL A 84 -13.09 -8.67 -9.08
C VAL A 84 -13.33 -7.30 -8.45
N VAL A 85 -14.13 -7.26 -7.40
CA VAL A 85 -14.39 -6.04 -6.64
C VAL A 85 -13.52 -6.04 -5.38
N VAL A 86 -12.85 -4.91 -5.14
CA VAL A 86 -12.12 -4.63 -3.89
C VAL A 86 -12.86 -3.52 -3.16
N VAL A 87 -13.22 -3.76 -1.91
CA VAL A 87 -13.94 -2.81 -1.06
C VAL A 87 -12.99 -2.28 0.01
N GLY A 88 -12.61 -1.01 -0.12
CA GLY A 88 -11.67 -0.30 0.74
C GLY A 88 -10.33 -0.03 0.07
N GLY A 89 -9.97 1.25 -0.02
CA GLY A 89 -8.73 1.78 -0.61
C GLY A 89 -7.61 2.01 0.41
N GLY A 90 -7.64 1.30 1.54
CA GLY A 90 -6.53 1.24 2.48
C GLY A 90 -5.37 0.37 1.97
N PRO A 91 -4.26 0.24 2.73
CA PRO A 91 -3.08 -0.50 2.27
C PRO A 91 -3.38 -1.95 1.89
N ALA A 92 -4.28 -2.62 2.60
CA ALA A 92 -4.67 -4.01 2.30
C ALA A 92 -5.44 -4.11 0.98
N GLY A 93 -6.39 -3.20 0.73
CA GLY A 93 -7.16 -3.17 -0.51
C GLY A 93 -6.29 -2.78 -1.71
N ILE A 94 -5.41 -1.80 -1.55
CA ILE A 94 -4.47 -1.40 -2.61
C ILE A 94 -3.56 -2.59 -2.99
N GLU A 95 -2.98 -3.28 -2.02
CA GLU A 95 -2.10 -4.43 -2.29
C GLU A 95 -2.85 -5.58 -2.96
N ALA A 96 -4.09 -5.87 -2.51
CA ALA A 96 -4.95 -6.86 -3.14
C ALA A 96 -5.29 -6.46 -4.59
N ALA A 97 -5.64 -5.20 -4.82
CA ALA A 97 -5.98 -4.69 -6.15
C ALA A 97 -4.80 -4.79 -7.11
N LEU A 98 -3.61 -4.33 -6.71
CA LEU A 98 -2.39 -4.41 -7.52
C LEU A 98 -2.00 -5.86 -7.83
N LEU A 99 -2.14 -6.78 -6.87
CA LEU A 99 -1.87 -8.19 -7.09
C LEU A 99 -2.87 -8.82 -8.07
N LEU A 100 -4.16 -8.50 -7.93
CA LEU A 100 -5.21 -9.02 -8.82
C LEU A 100 -5.05 -8.48 -10.24
N ASP A 101 -4.76 -7.19 -10.39
CA ASP A 101 -4.46 -6.55 -11.66
C ASP A 101 -3.26 -7.24 -12.35
N SER A 102 -2.16 -7.45 -11.64
CA SER A 102 -0.98 -8.16 -12.16
C SER A 102 -1.27 -9.61 -12.58
N ARG A 103 -2.37 -10.21 -12.10
CA ARG A 103 -2.86 -11.53 -12.50
C ARG A 103 -3.86 -11.49 -13.65
N GLY A 104 -4.13 -10.31 -14.24
CA GLY A 104 -5.02 -10.11 -15.39
C GLY A 104 -6.50 -10.15 -15.05
N PHE A 105 -6.89 -9.79 -13.81
CA PHE A 105 -8.28 -9.50 -13.49
C PHE A 105 -8.62 -8.06 -13.85
N HIS A 106 -9.87 -7.81 -14.23
CA HIS A 106 -10.45 -6.48 -14.23
C HIS A 106 -10.84 -6.11 -12.80
N VAL A 107 -10.11 -5.20 -12.20
CA VAL A 107 -10.27 -4.83 -10.79
C VAL A 107 -11.05 -3.54 -10.66
N VAL A 108 -12.14 -3.56 -9.88
CA VAL A 108 -12.90 -2.37 -9.50
C VAL A 108 -12.75 -2.14 -8.00
N LEU A 109 -12.10 -1.03 -7.62
CA LEU A 109 -11.86 -0.67 -6.23
C LEU A 109 -12.79 0.46 -5.80
N PHE A 110 -13.58 0.21 -4.75
CA PHE A 110 -14.45 1.20 -4.11
C PHE A 110 -13.82 1.73 -2.82
N ASP A 111 -13.90 3.03 -2.60
CA ASP A 111 -13.62 3.64 -1.31
C ASP A 111 -14.49 4.89 -1.10
N PRO A 112 -15.17 5.07 0.06
CA PRO A 112 -15.96 6.27 0.35
C PRO A 112 -15.11 7.54 0.49
N ALA A 113 -13.82 7.42 0.78
CA ALA A 113 -12.90 8.54 0.81
C ALA A 113 -12.53 9.02 -0.60
N LYS A 114 -12.11 10.28 -0.70
CA LYS A 114 -11.63 10.86 -1.97
C LYS A 114 -10.15 10.56 -2.25
N ARG A 115 -9.42 10.01 -1.27
CA ARG A 115 -8.00 9.68 -1.38
C ARG A 115 -7.75 8.27 -0.89
N LEU A 116 -6.98 7.51 -1.65
CA LEU A 116 -6.47 6.21 -1.24
C LEU A 116 -5.54 6.33 -0.01
N GLY A 117 -5.38 5.23 0.73
CA GLY A 117 -4.48 5.13 1.88
C GLY A 117 -5.19 4.79 3.20
N GLY A 118 -6.51 4.96 3.30
CA GLY A 118 -7.27 4.64 4.52
C GLY A 118 -6.69 5.32 5.76
N THR A 119 -6.58 4.60 6.87
CA THR A 119 -6.04 5.11 8.15
C THR A 119 -4.58 5.57 8.09
N LEU A 120 -3.82 5.24 7.05
CA LEU A 120 -2.48 5.80 6.88
C LEU A 120 -2.52 7.33 6.65
N ASN A 121 -3.62 7.86 6.09
CA ASN A 121 -3.82 9.30 5.92
C ASN A 121 -4.04 10.04 7.25
N ILE A 122 -4.35 9.33 8.33
CA ILE A 122 -4.41 9.86 9.69
C ILE A 122 -3.04 9.66 10.36
N ALA A 123 -2.45 8.48 10.21
CA ALA A 123 -1.17 8.13 10.83
C ALA A 123 0.00 9.02 10.34
N ASP A 124 -0.11 9.64 9.17
CA ASP A 124 0.91 10.53 8.61
C ASP A 124 0.90 11.95 9.18
N LYS A 125 -0.10 12.31 10.00
CA LYS A 125 -0.25 13.68 10.55
C LYS A 125 0.67 13.97 11.74
N GLY A 126 1.21 12.94 12.38
CA GLY A 126 2.13 13.11 13.50
C GLY A 126 3.49 13.66 13.05
N VAL A 127 4.19 14.35 13.97
CA VAL A 127 5.54 14.85 13.75
C VAL A 127 6.50 13.69 13.41
N GLY A 128 7.32 13.83 12.38
CA GLY A 128 8.29 12.82 11.94
C GLY A 128 7.65 11.63 11.20
N LYS A 129 6.42 11.77 10.69
CA LYS A 129 5.68 10.70 9.98
C LYS A 129 5.67 10.86 8.45
N GLU A 130 6.48 11.75 7.90
CA GLU A 130 6.55 12.08 6.47
C GLU A 130 6.86 10.82 5.60
N LYS A 131 7.49 9.81 6.19
CA LYS A 131 7.73 8.53 5.52
C LYS A 131 6.45 7.74 5.25
N ILE A 132 5.41 7.92 6.07
CA ILE A 132 4.08 7.34 5.85
C ILE A 132 3.41 8.04 4.68
N THR A 133 3.47 9.39 4.63
CA THR A 133 2.96 10.17 3.49
C THR A 133 3.59 9.68 2.17
N ARG A 134 4.94 9.55 2.15
CA ARG A 134 5.67 9.06 0.97
C ARG A 134 5.28 7.63 0.57
N LEU A 135 4.96 6.77 1.55
CA LEU A 135 4.45 5.43 1.27
C LEU A 135 3.09 5.51 0.58
N VAL A 136 2.17 6.29 1.13
CA VAL A 136 0.82 6.47 0.55
C VAL A 136 0.91 7.02 -0.87
N ASP A 137 1.72 8.06 -1.09
CA ASP A 137 1.93 8.65 -2.42
C ASP A 137 2.50 7.63 -3.42
N GLY A 138 3.46 6.80 -2.98
CA GLY A 138 4.01 5.71 -3.79
C GLY A 138 2.98 4.63 -4.13
N LEU A 139 2.09 4.28 -3.19
CA LEU A 139 1.00 3.34 -3.43
C LEU A 139 -0.03 3.92 -4.43
N ILE A 140 -0.37 5.21 -4.28
CA ILE A 140 -1.24 5.92 -5.23
C ILE A 140 -0.61 5.92 -6.63
N ALA A 141 0.68 6.20 -6.74
CA ALA A 141 1.39 6.19 -8.02
C ALA A 141 1.38 4.79 -8.66
N GLN A 142 1.52 3.71 -7.88
CA GLN A 142 1.42 2.35 -8.39
C GLN A 142 0.02 2.04 -8.93
N VAL A 143 -1.03 2.42 -8.19
CA VAL A 143 -2.42 2.25 -8.65
C VAL A 143 -2.69 3.09 -9.89
N SER A 144 -2.21 4.33 -9.96
CA SER A 144 -2.37 5.20 -11.14
C SER A 144 -1.64 4.69 -12.37
N ALA A 145 -0.62 3.83 -12.19
CA ALA A 145 0.12 3.21 -13.28
C ALA A 145 -0.43 1.80 -13.66
N SER A 146 -1.54 1.38 -13.07
CA SER A 146 -2.23 0.10 -13.31
C SER A 146 -3.55 0.32 -14.05
N ASP A 147 -4.22 -0.79 -14.45
CA ASP A 147 -5.51 -0.78 -15.12
C ASP A 147 -6.70 -0.87 -14.14
N ILE A 148 -6.49 -0.57 -12.85
CA ILE A 148 -7.51 -0.64 -11.80
C ILE A 148 -8.54 0.46 -11.99
N GLU A 149 -9.82 0.09 -12.08
CA GLU A 149 -10.93 1.02 -12.07
C GLU A 149 -11.17 1.54 -10.64
N LEU A 150 -10.97 2.84 -10.41
CA LEU A 150 -11.18 3.48 -9.12
C LEU A 150 -12.55 4.12 -9.02
N ARG A 151 -13.31 3.77 -7.99
CA ARG A 151 -14.59 4.40 -7.59
C ARG A 151 -14.42 5.08 -6.23
N MET A 152 -13.69 6.20 -6.25
CA MET A 152 -13.42 7.02 -5.07
C MET A 152 -14.59 7.93 -4.71
N GLY A 153 -14.83 8.14 -3.41
CA GLY A 153 -15.99 8.87 -2.91
C GLY A 153 -17.28 8.09 -3.05
N GLU A 154 -17.20 6.78 -3.29
CA GLU A 154 -18.36 5.92 -3.54
C GLU A 154 -18.37 4.73 -2.58
N GLU A 155 -19.47 4.59 -1.83
CA GLU A 155 -19.70 3.43 -0.98
C GLU A 155 -20.07 2.20 -1.80
N ALA A 156 -19.43 1.07 -1.53
CA ALA A 156 -19.72 -0.21 -2.13
C ALA A 156 -20.99 -0.82 -1.51
N THR A 157 -22.15 -0.51 -2.05
CA THR A 157 -23.40 -1.19 -1.63
C THR A 157 -23.52 -2.56 -2.29
N VAL A 158 -24.33 -3.44 -1.68
CA VAL A 158 -24.58 -4.77 -2.21
C VAL A 158 -25.10 -4.73 -3.65
N GLU A 159 -25.99 -3.76 -3.97
CA GLU A 159 -26.57 -3.57 -5.28
C GLU A 159 -25.53 -3.19 -6.33
N LYS A 160 -24.65 -2.23 -6.01
CA LYS A 160 -23.57 -1.78 -6.89
C LYS A 160 -22.59 -2.90 -7.19
N VAL A 161 -22.20 -3.67 -6.14
CA VAL A 161 -21.29 -4.79 -6.30
C VAL A 161 -21.91 -5.90 -7.14
N LYS A 162 -23.18 -6.26 -6.89
CA LYS A 162 -23.90 -7.27 -7.69
C LYS A 162 -24.06 -6.87 -9.16
N ALA A 163 -24.29 -5.59 -9.45
CA ALA A 163 -24.41 -5.07 -10.82
C ALA A 163 -23.16 -5.33 -11.68
N LEU A 164 -21.98 -5.43 -11.05
CA LEU A 164 -20.71 -5.75 -11.72
C LEU A 164 -20.54 -7.26 -11.98
N SER A 165 -21.41 -8.12 -11.43
CA SER A 165 -21.32 -9.58 -11.56
C SER A 165 -19.91 -10.13 -11.29
N PRO A 166 -19.23 -9.74 -10.19
CA PRO A 166 -17.85 -10.08 -9.97
C PRO A 166 -17.68 -11.58 -9.70
N CYS A 167 -16.58 -12.18 -10.15
CA CYS A 167 -16.21 -13.55 -9.82
C CYS A 167 -15.63 -13.70 -8.39
N GLY A 168 -15.32 -12.59 -7.73
CA GLY A 168 -14.84 -12.54 -6.35
C GLY A 168 -14.93 -11.12 -5.78
N ILE A 169 -15.03 -11.04 -4.46
CA ILE A 169 -15.07 -9.76 -3.72
C ILE A 169 -14.00 -9.84 -2.63
N PHE A 170 -13.17 -8.81 -2.57
CA PHE A 170 -12.14 -8.65 -1.54
C PHE A 170 -12.55 -7.53 -0.59
N VAL A 171 -12.87 -7.87 0.67
CA VAL A 171 -13.33 -6.91 1.67
C VAL A 171 -12.15 -6.46 2.51
N ALA A 172 -11.80 -5.18 2.41
CA ALA A 172 -10.68 -4.52 3.09
C ALA A 172 -11.11 -3.19 3.74
N CYS A 173 -12.29 -3.15 4.35
CA CYS A 173 -12.93 -1.94 4.89
C CYS A 173 -12.20 -1.34 6.10
N GLY A 174 -11.14 -1.99 6.62
CA GLY A 174 -10.39 -1.51 7.77
C GLY A 174 -11.19 -1.63 9.08
N ALA A 175 -11.01 -0.64 9.95
CA ALA A 175 -11.66 -0.56 11.25
C ALA A 175 -12.12 0.87 11.52
N ILE A 176 -13.10 1.01 12.40
CA ILE A 176 -13.57 2.28 12.93
C ILE A 176 -13.19 2.40 14.40
N ALA A 177 -13.04 3.63 14.88
CA ALA A 177 -12.78 3.89 16.29
C ALA A 177 -13.90 3.32 17.18
N SER A 178 -13.53 2.55 18.21
CA SER A 178 -14.48 2.02 19.18
C SER A 178 -14.53 2.95 20.39
N MET A 179 -15.71 3.47 20.69
CA MET A 179 -15.94 4.28 21.89
C MET A 179 -16.22 3.36 23.09
N PRO A 180 -15.32 3.32 24.09
CA PRO A 180 -15.53 2.48 25.26
C PRO A 180 -16.69 3.01 26.11
N PRO A 181 -17.50 2.14 26.75
CA PRO A 181 -18.64 2.58 27.58
C PRO A 181 -18.17 3.05 28.98
N ILE A 182 -17.52 4.20 29.03
CA ILE A 182 -17.05 4.82 30.29
C ILE A 182 -17.85 6.08 30.60
N PRO A 183 -18.12 6.37 31.88
CA PRO A 183 -18.84 7.57 32.26
C PRO A 183 -18.14 8.84 31.77
N GLY A 184 -18.92 9.76 31.18
CA GLY A 184 -18.39 11.02 30.66
C GLY A 184 -17.83 10.99 29.26
N ILE A 185 -17.85 9.85 28.54
CA ILE A 185 -17.35 9.71 27.18
C ILE A 185 -18.05 10.64 26.18
N ASP A 186 -19.34 10.99 26.47
CA ASP A 186 -20.15 11.91 25.64
C ASP A 186 -19.97 13.39 26.07
N GLY A 187 -19.02 13.69 26.94
CA GLY A 187 -18.74 15.05 27.38
C GLY A 187 -18.27 15.95 26.25
N LYS A 188 -18.68 17.24 26.26
CA LYS A 188 -18.30 18.22 25.20
C LYS A 188 -16.80 18.46 25.08
N ASN A 189 -16.01 18.04 26.05
CA ASN A 189 -14.56 18.12 26.12
C ASN A 189 -13.87 16.80 25.69
N VAL A 190 -14.64 15.81 25.24
CA VAL A 190 -14.13 14.52 24.77
C VAL A 190 -14.16 14.54 23.23
N VAL A 191 -13.02 14.20 22.63
CA VAL A 191 -12.87 14.10 21.18
C VAL A 191 -12.15 12.80 20.84
N THR A 192 -12.43 12.23 19.67
CA THR A 192 -11.65 11.12 19.12
C THR A 192 -10.32 11.62 18.59
N ALA A 193 -9.35 10.72 18.47
CA ALA A 193 -8.04 11.03 17.86
C ALA A 193 -8.07 11.05 16.31
N GLU A 194 -9.24 10.82 15.71
CA GLU A 194 -9.50 10.80 14.26
C GLU A 194 -10.06 12.12 13.76
#